data_ec586e2139b63377c556e6408007890e
#
_entry.id   ec586e2139b63377c556e6408007890e
#
_cell.length_a   1.000
_cell.length_b   1.000
_cell.length_c   1.000
_cell.angle_alpha   90.00
_cell.angle_beta   90.00
_cell.angle_gamma   90.00
#
_symmetry.space_group_name_H-M   'P 1'
#
loop_
_entity.id
_entity.type
_entity.pdbx_description
1 polymer ?
#
loop_
_entity_poly.entity_id
_entity_poly.type
_entity_poly.pdbx_seq_one_letter_code
_entity_poly.pdbx_strand_id
1 'polypeptide(L)'
;ERYGYIEASHLVTSDTDFRAWEEKLGDADEAAGEKLKKSGNQDILAFPESYQAALTQLKASHPNWTFVPMQTNLEWSSVVSAEMQNNRSWVHQSKGDNWKAEAASQSGWYIASQSAVEYCLDPRNFTNDSYIFMFEQLTYNAQYHTVDAVSNIVSGSFMQGEVPGAGTTYAQAFYDIGNSLGVSPFFLACRVYQEQGSAGTSPLISGNYPGYEGYYNCCNIGATGTTTTEVYVNGLKTAQNKGWGARMK
;
A
#
# COMPACT_ATOMS: atom_id res chain seq x y z
N GLU A 1 12.38 -12.35 -6.54
CA GLU A 1 12.95 -11.44 -5.52
C GLU A 1 12.01 -10.28 -5.36
N ARG A 2 11.65 -9.95 -4.11
CA ARG A 2 10.78 -8.81 -3.80
C ARG A 2 11.55 -7.84 -2.93
N TYR A 3 11.45 -6.56 -3.23
CA TYR A 3 12.06 -5.47 -2.47
C TYR A 3 10.95 -4.72 -1.73
N GLY A 4 11.13 -4.47 -0.44
CA GLY A 4 10.25 -3.65 0.38
C GLY A 4 10.94 -2.38 0.84
N TYR A 5 10.22 -1.28 0.89
CA TYR A 5 10.66 -0.03 1.50
C TYR A 5 9.95 0.16 2.82
N ILE A 6 10.72 0.56 3.83
CA ILE A 6 10.17 1.08 5.09
C ILE A 6 10.69 2.50 5.25
N GLU A 7 9.77 3.44 5.37
CA GLU A 7 10.14 4.83 5.64
C GLU A 7 10.71 4.98 7.05
N ALA A 8 11.98 5.35 7.14
CA ALA A 8 12.69 5.43 8.41
C ALA A 8 12.27 6.61 9.30
N SER A 9 11.63 7.64 8.75
CA SER A 9 11.20 8.82 9.53
C SER A 9 9.99 8.59 10.42
N HIS A 10 9.21 7.54 10.16
CA HIS A 10 8.14 7.10 11.06
C HIS A 10 8.66 6.25 12.23
N LEU A 11 9.99 6.20 12.40
CA LEU A 11 10.72 5.33 13.31
C LEU A 11 10.95 5.91 14.69
N VAL A 12 10.72 7.20 14.86
CA VAL A 12 11.10 7.89 16.07
C VAL A 12 9.85 8.41 16.76
N THR A 13 9.58 7.88 17.93
CA THR A 13 8.46 8.30 18.77
C THR A 13 8.74 9.60 19.52
N SER A 14 9.98 10.10 19.47
CA SER A 14 10.37 11.42 19.98
C SER A 14 11.76 11.83 19.45
N ASP A 15 12.03 13.14 19.38
CA ASP A 15 13.37 13.71 19.06
C ASP A 15 14.46 13.18 20.01
N THR A 16 14.09 12.84 21.24
CA THR A 16 14.98 12.30 22.26
C THR A 16 15.42 10.88 21.93
N ASP A 17 14.51 10.07 21.36
CA ASP A 17 14.83 8.69 20.97
C ASP A 17 15.72 8.64 19.73
N PHE A 18 15.58 9.60 18.81
CA PHE A 18 16.42 9.70 17.63
C PHE A 18 17.88 10.05 18.01
N ARG A 19 18.08 11.04 18.86
CA ARG A 19 19.42 11.43 19.36
C ARG A 19 20.06 10.35 20.21
N ALA A 20 19.30 9.72 21.09
CA ALA A 20 19.76 8.58 21.88
C ALA A 20 20.10 7.36 20.99
N TRP A 21 19.45 7.25 19.85
CA TRP A 21 19.74 6.23 18.86
C TRP A 21 21.00 6.55 18.03
N GLU A 22 21.22 7.81 17.60
CA GLU A 22 22.45 8.24 16.95
C GLU A 22 23.68 8.04 17.86
N GLU A 23 23.56 8.36 19.16
CA GLU A 23 24.61 8.11 20.15
C GLU A 23 24.86 6.61 20.39
N LYS A 24 23.80 5.79 20.43
CA LYS A 24 23.91 4.33 20.62
C LYS A 24 24.46 3.60 19.39
N LEU A 25 24.28 4.12 18.17
CA LEU A 25 24.94 3.59 16.97
C LEU A 25 26.47 3.71 17.05
N GLY A 26 26.99 4.65 17.86
CA GLY A 26 28.43 4.78 18.09
C GLY A 26 29.00 3.75 19.05
N ASP A 27 28.22 3.27 20.03
CA ASP A 27 28.76 2.50 21.16
C ASP A 27 28.16 1.11 21.38
N ALA A 28 26.96 0.83 20.87
CA ALA A 28 26.27 -0.42 21.13
C ALA A 28 26.29 -1.33 19.92
N ASP A 29 27.07 -2.35 20.07
CA ASP A 29 26.95 -3.58 19.33
C ASP A 29 27.83 -3.77 18.10
N GLU A 30 29.09 -3.40 18.24
CA GLU A 30 30.14 -3.92 17.34
C GLU A 30 30.01 -5.47 17.19
N ALA A 31 29.63 -6.18 18.24
CA ALA A 31 29.45 -7.63 18.24
C ALA A 31 28.19 -8.11 17.49
N ALA A 32 27.02 -7.46 17.65
CA ALA A 32 25.82 -7.79 16.89
C ALA A 32 25.91 -7.27 15.46
N GLY A 33 26.47 -6.08 15.26
CA GLY A 33 26.82 -5.54 13.97
C GLY A 33 27.79 -6.43 13.20
N GLU A 34 28.82 -6.97 13.85
CA GLU A 34 29.75 -7.95 13.29
C GLU A 34 29.05 -9.27 12.92
N LYS A 35 28.12 -9.73 13.75
CA LYS A 35 27.33 -10.95 13.48
C LYS A 35 26.40 -10.77 12.27
N LEU A 36 25.74 -9.62 12.16
CA LEU A 36 24.90 -9.27 11.01
C LEU A 36 25.72 -9.04 9.73
N LYS A 37 26.90 -8.40 9.83
CA LYS A 37 27.85 -8.25 8.72
C LYS A 37 28.33 -9.61 8.21
N LYS A 38 28.65 -10.54 9.11
CA LYS A 38 29.06 -11.90 8.76
C LYS A 38 27.93 -12.75 8.19
N SER A 39 26.66 -12.44 8.51
CA SER A 39 25.48 -13.15 8.00
C SER A 39 24.99 -12.63 6.64
N GLY A 40 25.60 -11.61 6.05
CA GLY A 40 25.18 -11.02 4.78
C GLY A 40 23.94 -10.11 4.89
N ASN A 41 23.51 -9.74 6.11
CA ASN A 41 22.33 -8.92 6.39
C ASN A 41 22.69 -7.42 6.55
N GLN A 42 23.61 -6.92 5.75
CA GLN A 42 24.06 -5.51 5.82
C GLN A 42 22.92 -4.52 5.55
N ASP A 43 21.93 -4.91 4.76
CA ASP A 43 20.73 -4.12 4.49
C ASP A 43 19.92 -3.86 5.77
N ILE A 44 19.87 -4.81 6.70
CA ILE A 44 19.16 -4.67 7.98
C ILE A 44 19.87 -3.71 8.93
N LEU A 45 21.20 -3.69 8.90
CA LEU A 45 22.00 -2.79 9.74
C LEU A 45 21.80 -1.29 9.44
N ALA A 46 21.31 -0.97 8.26
CA ALA A 46 20.96 0.38 7.88
C ALA A 46 19.66 0.89 8.54
N PHE A 47 18.91 -0.02 9.19
CA PHE A 47 17.70 0.33 9.95
C PHE A 47 18.00 0.56 11.43
N PRO A 48 17.21 1.37 12.11
CA PRO A 48 17.26 1.48 13.57
C PRO A 48 17.13 0.13 14.26
N GLU A 49 17.78 -0.02 15.42
CA GLU A 49 17.78 -1.26 16.20
C GLU A 49 16.37 -1.84 16.44
N SER A 50 15.38 -0.96 16.68
CA SER A 50 13.98 -1.35 16.93
C SER A 50 13.31 -2.09 15.77
N TYR A 51 13.87 -2.09 14.55
CA TYR A 51 13.39 -2.82 13.38
C TYR A 51 14.15 -4.11 13.12
N GLN A 52 15.41 -4.15 13.54
CA GLN A 52 16.34 -5.19 13.10
C GLN A 52 15.88 -6.61 13.45
N ALA A 53 15.24 -6.78 14.60
CA ALA A 53 14.71 -8.09 15.02
C ALA A 53 13.64 -8.61 14.06
N ALA A 54 12.65 -7.80 13.74
CA ALA A 54 11.56 -8.17 12.82
C ALA A 54 12.08 -8.39 11.38
N LEU A 55 12.95 -7.49 10.90
CA LEU A 55 13.56 -7.62 9.58
C LEU A 55 14.46 -8.86 9.48
N THR A 56 15.18 -9.20 10.54
CA THR A 56 16.00 -10.43 10.59
C THR A 56 15.11 -11.68 10.50
N GLN A 57 13.96 -11.68 11.16
CA GLN A 57 13.01 -12.78 11.07
C GLN A 57 12.43 -12.90 9.65
N LEU A 58 12.03 -11.79 9.03
CA LEU A 58 11.57 -11.76 7.65
C LEU A 58 12.67 -12.24 6.68
N LYS A 59 13.90 -11.80 6.86
CA LYS A 59 15.04 -12.21 6.03
C LYS A 59 15.33 -13.71 6.16
N ALA A 60 15.16 -14.29 7.34
CA ALA A 60 15.32 -15.73 7.55
C ALA A 60 14.28 -16.56 6.78
N SER A 61 13.03 -16.08 6.73
CA SER A 61 11.95 -16.72 5.96
C SER A 61 12.07 -16.42 4.46
N HIS A 62 12.62 -15.27 4.09
CA HIS A 62 12.73 -14.78 2.72
C HIS A 62 14.15 -14.30 2.40
N PRO A 63 15.12 -15.22 2.23
CA PRO A 63 16.54 -14.87 2.12
C PRO A 63 16.88 -13.91 0.95
N ASN A 64 16.07 -13.95 -0.09
CA ASN A 64 16.26 -13.14 -1.30
C ASN A 64 15.65 -11.73 -1.20
N TRP A 65 14.94 -11.40 -0.11
CA TRP A 65 14.42 -10.05 0.07
C TRP A 65 15.53 -9.09 0.48
N THR A 66 15.45 -7.88 -0.03
CA THR A 66 16.33 -6.76 0.34
C THR A 66 15.48 -5.68 0.99
N PHE A 67 15.92 -5.19 2.14
CA PHE A 67 15.28 -4.10 2.86
C PHE A 67 16.07 -2.82 2.66
N VAL A 68 15.38 -1.74 2.29
CA VAL A 68 16.00 -0.44 2.03
C VAL A 68 15.34 0.61 2.92
N PRO A 69 16.08 1.22 3.87
CA PRO A 69 15.53 2.30 4.68
C PRO A 69 15.34 3.55 3.82
N MET A 70 14.20 4.22 3.99
CA MET A 70 13.94 5.51 3.39
C MET A 70 13.61 6.53 4.48
N GLN A 71 14.42 7.56 4.60
CA GLN A 71 14.14 8.68 5.49
C GLN A 71 13.21 9.68 4.81
N THR A 72 12.09 10.00 5.46
CA THR A 72 11.15 11.01 4.96
C THR A 72 11.50 12.42 5.40
N ASN A 73 12.33 12.58 6.43
CA ASN A 73 12.64 13.85 7.09
C ASN A 73 11.39 14.58 7.62
N LEU A 74 10.34 13.83 7.98
CA LEU A 74 9.12 14.37 8.58
C LEU A 74 9.17 14.20 10.10
N GLU A 75 8.79 15.26 10.81
CA GLU A 75 8.65 15.22 12.26
C GLU A 75 7.43 14.39 12.66
N TRP A 76 7.62 13.41 13.53
CA TRP A 76 6.56 12.49 13.99
C TRP A 76 5.31 13.21 14.51
N SER A 77 5.51 14.17 15.40
CA SER A 77 4.41 14.96 15.97
C SER A 77 3.61 15.71 14.90
N SER A 78 4.28 16.20 13.86
CA SER A 78 3.64 16.88 12.74
C SER A 78 2.82 15.93 11.89
N VAL A 79 3.31 14.71 11.65
CA VAL A 79 2.59 13.67 10.91
C VAL A 79 1.35 13.23 11.67
N VAL A 80 1.47 12.91 12.96
CA VAL A 80 0.35 12.54 13.82
C VAL A 80 -0.70 13.65 13.84
N SER A 81 -0.27 14.91 14.06
CA SER A 81 -1.16 16.07 14.06
C SER A 81 -1.88 16.24 12.72
N ALA A 82 -1.16 16.05 11.61
CA ALA A 82 -1.74 16.15 10.26
C ALA A 82 -2.80 15.08 10.02
N GLU A 83 -2.58 13.83 10.46
CA GLU A 83 -3.55 12.75 10.34
C GLU A 83 -4.77 12.92 11.25
N MET A 84 -4.62 13.59 12.37
CA MET A 84 -5.73 13.88 13.28
C MET A 84 -6.55 15.11 12.87
N GLN A 85 -6.07 15.96 11.95
CA GLN A 85 -6.78 17.16 11.54
C GLN A 85 -8.15 16.86 10.95
N ASN A 86 -9.14 17.69 11.33
CA ASN A 86 -10.51 17.64 10.83
C ASN A 86 -11.21 16.29 11.10
N ASN A 87 -10.77 15.55 12.11
CA ASN A 87 -11.35 14.26 12.48
C ASN A 87 -11.47 13.27 11.30
N ARG A 88 -10.48 13.28 10.40
CA ARG A 88 -10.52 12.49 9.15
C ARG A 88 -10.19 11.02 9.32
N SER A 89 -9.46 10.68 10.39
CA SER A 89 -9.08 9.29 10.68
C SER A 89 -10.18 8.62 11.49
N TRP A 90 -10.76 7.57 10.93
CA TRP A 90 -11.89 6.87 11.54
C TRP A 90 -11.57 5.40 11.79
N VAL A 91 -12.18 4.86 12.83
CA VAL A 91 -12.13 3.44 13.18
C VAL A 91 -13.52 2.86 13.28
N HIS A 92 -13.68 1.61 12.84
CA HIS A 92 -14.96 0.91 12.93
C HIS A 92 -15.29 0.53 14.38
N GLN A 93 -16.58 0.48 14.72
CA GLN A 93 -17.08 0.15 16.06
C GLN A 93 -16.60 -1.19 16.61
N SER A 94 -16.18 -2.13 15.74
CA SER A 94 -15.63 -3.42 16.17
C SER A 94 -14.24 -3.34 16.82
N LYS A 95 -13.56 -2.21 16.72
CA LYS A 95 -12.27 -1.98 17.40
C LYS A 95 -12.46 -1.74 18.88
N GLY A 96 -11.45 -2.06 19.70
CA GLY A 96 -11.45 -1.81 21.15
C GLY A 96 -11.60 -0.32 21.46
N ASP A 97 -12.01 0.00 22.71
CA ASP A 97 -12.32 1.38 23.09
C ASP A 97 -11.10 2.31 23.09
N ASN A 98 -9.90 1.75 23.31
CA ASN A 98 -8.64 2.49 23.18
C ASN A 98 -8.33 3.01 21.76
N TRP A 99 -9.03 2.48 20.73
CA TRP A 99 -8.93 2.94 19.35
C TRP A 99 -9.85 4.12 19.04
N LYS A 100 -10.80 4.42 19.90
CA LYS A 100 -11.91 5.34 19.66
C LYS A 100 -11.76 6.59 20.52
N ALA A 101 -12.03 7.75 19.92
CA ALA A 101 -12.23 9.02 20.63
C ALA A 101 -13.74 9.32 20.73
N GLU A 102 -14.32 9.90 19.68
CA GLU A 102 -15.72 10.31 19.63
C GLU A 102 -16.46 9.59 18.50
N ALA A 103 -17.79 9.56 18.58
CA ALA A 103 -18.60 9.05 17.47
C ALA A 103 -18.41 9.91 16.21
N ALA A 104 -18.17 9.26 15.08
CA ALA A 104 -18.10 9.93 13.79
C ALA A 104 -19.51 10.25 13.27
N SER A 105 -19.58 11.07 12.21
CA SER A 105 -20.85 11.44 11.56
C SER A 105 -21.58 10.24 10.92
N GLN A 106 -20.86 9.16 10.64
CA GLN A 106 -21.40 7.93 10.07
C GLN A 106 -21.64 6.91 11.17
N SER A 107 -22.85 6.35 11.25
CA SER A 107 -23.20 5.30 12.22
C SER A 107 -22.25 4.09 12.10
N GLY A 108 -21.81 3.57 13.25
CA GLY A 108 -20.87 2.46 13.32
C GLY A 108 -19.39 2.85 13.21
N TRP A 109 -19.09 4.14 13.05
CA TRP A 109 -17.73 4.66 12.99
C TRP A 109 -17.43 5.65 14.10
N TYR A 110 -16.19 5.70 14.51
CA TYR A 110 -15.65 6.58 15.53
C TYR A 110 -14.43 7.32 14.98
N ILE A 111 -14.20 8.53 15.44
CA ILE A 111 -12.95 9.23 15.24
C ILE A 111 -11.86 8.41 15.93
N ALA A 112 -10.75 8.20 15.24
CA ALA A 112 -9.63 7.46 15.80
C ALA A 112 -9.01 8.22 16.99
N SER A 113 -8.66 7.51 18.05
CA SER A 113 -7.83 8.06 19.12
C SER A 113 -6.42 8.35 18.61
N GLN A 114 -5.69 9.24 19.29
CA GLN A 114 -4.30 9.53 18.96
C GLN A 114 -3.46 8.25 18.96
N SER A 115 -3.62 7.39 19.97
CA SER A 115 -2.89 6.12 20.06
C SER A 115 -3.20 5.16 18.89
N ALA A 116 -4.41 5.20 18.35
CA ALA A 116 -4.76 4.42 17.16
C ALA A 116 -4.09 4.98 15.91
N VAL A 117 -4.03 6.30 15.76
CA VAL A 117 -3.32 6.97 14.66
C VAL A 117 -1.83 6.66 14.74
N GLU A 118 -1.20 6.84 15.90
CA GLU A 118 0.21 6.52 16.13
C GLU A 118 0.53 5.06 15.81
N TYR A 119 -0.33 4.12 16.26
CA TYR A 119 -0.16 2.70 15.94
C TYR A 119 -0.20 2.44 14.43
N CYS A 120 -1.13 3.06 13.71
CA CYS A 120 -1.26 2.87 12.25
C CYS A 120 -0.15 3.54 11.45
N LEU A 121 0.46 4.58 12.00
CA LEU A 121 1.59 5.29 11.36
C LEU A 121 2.94 4.62 11.64
N ASP A 122 3.06 3.82 12.71
CA ASP A 122 4.31 3.18 13.06
C ASP A 122 4.56 1.91 12.21
N PRO A 123 5.52 1.92 11.28
CA PRO A 123 5.79 0.79 10.38
C PRO A 123 6.18 -0.50 11.12
N ARG A 124 6.71 -0.39 12.36
CA ARG A 124 7.10 -1.57 13.16
C ARG A 124 5.93 -2.50 13.44
N ASN A 125 4.72 -1.97 13.54
CA ASN A 125 3.51 -2.76 13.73
C ASN A 125 3.13 -3.61 12.50
N PHE A 126 3.73 -3.31 11.35
CA PHE A 126 3.43 -3.93 10.05
C PHE A 126 4.64 -4.64 9.42
N THR A 127 5.77 -4.71 10.15
CA THR A 127 7.00 -5.39 9.71
C THR A 127 6.88 -6.90 9.96
N ASN A 128 5.98 -7.56 9.22
CA ASN A 128 5.71 -8.99 9.30
C ASN A 128 5.16 -9.51 7.95
N ASP A 129 5.11 -10.83 7.77
CA ASP A 129 4.71 -11.49 6.51
C ASP A 129 3.34 -11.04 5.97
N SER A 130 2.40 -10.68 6.85
CA SER A 130 1.05 -10.29 6.44
C SER A 130 0.98 -8.87 5.87
N TYR A 131 1.85 -7.97 6.32
CA TYR A 131 1.73 -6.55 6.03
C TYR A 131 2.94 -5.94 5.34
N ILE A 132 4.08 -6.61 5.27
CA ILE A 132 5.33 -6.05 4.76
C ILE A 132 5.20 -5.48 3.34
N PHE A 133 4.28 -6.00 2.54
CA PHE A 133 4.03 -5.49 1.18
C PHE A 133 3.37 -4.11 1.13
N MET A 134 2.90 -3.55 2.26
CA MET A 134 2.51 -2.14 2.35
C MET A 134 3.69 -1.20 2.03
N PHE A 135 4.91 -1.69 2.23
CA PHE A 135 6.15 -0.95 2.01
C PHE A 135 6.87 -1.35 0.73
N GLU A 136 6.18 -2.06 -0.18
CA GLU A 136 6.77 -2.42 -1.47
C GLU A 136 7.08 -1.16 -2.29
N GLN A 137 8.24 -1.17 -2.95
CA GLN A 137 8.62 -0.08 -3.84
C GLN A 137 7.63 0.05 -4.99
N LEU A 138 7.08 1.25 -5.18
CA LEU A 138 6.11 1.52 -6.25
C LEU A 138 6.75 1.79 -7.62
N THR A 139 8.07 1.91 -7.69
CA THR A 139 8.80 2.10 -8.94
C THR A 139 8.94 0.77 -9.68
N TYR A 140 8.75 0.80 -11.01
CA TYR A 140 8.99 -0.37 -11.85
C TYR A 140 10.45 -0.85 -11.77
N ASN A 141 10.62 -2.17 -11.66
CA ASN A 141 11.92 -2.82 -11.72
C ASN A 141 11.84 -4.12 -12.55
N ALA A 142 12.52 -4.14 -13.68
CA ALA A 142 12.49 -5.26 -14.63
C ALA A 142 13.05 -6.59 -14.04
N GLN A 143 13.81 -6.51 -12.95
CA GLN A 143 14.42 -7.70 -12.34
C GLN A 143 13.38 -8.65 -11.72
N TYR A 144 12.26 -8.11 -11.21
CA TYR A 144 11.24 -8.91 -10.53
C TYR A 144 9.81 -8.64 -10.99
N HIS A 145 9.54 -7.51 -11.64
CA HIS A 145 8.25 -7.27 -12.26
C HIS A 145 8.18 -8.02 -13.59
N THR A 146 7.52 -9.16 -13.60
CA THR A 146 7.32 -9.99 -14.78
C THR A 146 5.84 -10.25 -15.01
N VAL A 147 5.46 -10.59 -16.24
CA VAL A 147 4.07 -10.96 -16.57
C VAL A 147 3.60 -12.16 -15.74
N ASP A 148 4.46 -13.16 -15.55
CA ASP A 148 4.13 -14.35 -14.75
C ASP A 148 3.88 -13.98 -13.28
N ALA A 149 4.68 -13.06 -12.72
CA ALA A 149 4.47 -12.61 -11.35
C ALA A 149 3.16 -11.83 -11.20
N VAL A 150 2.80 -10.98 -12.17
CA VAL A 150 1.50 -10.30 -12.20
C VAL A 150 0.36 -11.30 -12.36
N SER A 151 0.52 -12.32 -13.22
CA SER A 151 -0.46 -13.39 -13.42
C SER A 151 -0.76 -14.14 -12.12
N ASN A 152 0.26 -14.39 -11.30
CA ASN A 152 0.08 -15.00 -9.98
C ASN A 152 -0.73 -14.10 -9.02
N ILE A 153 -0.50 -12.78 -9.06
CA ILE A 153 -1.24 -11.82 -8.22
C ILE A 153 -2.71 -11.79 -8.57
N VAL A 154 -3.07 -11.80 -9.86
CA VAL A 154 -4.45 -11.71 -10.32
C VAL A 154 -5.17 -13.05 -10.40
N SER A 155 -4.48 -14.15 -10.09
CA SER A 155 -5.03 -15.50 -10.12
C SER A 155 -6.23 -15.64 -9.17
N GLY A 156 -7.27 -16.34 -9.62
CA GLY A 156 -8.50 -16.52 -8.85
C GLY A 156 -9.40 -15.29 -8.78
N SER A 157 -9.09 -14.21 -9.51
CA SER A 157 -9.92 -13.02 -9.62
C SER A 157 -10.52 -12.87 -11.02
N PHE A 158 -11.39 -11.86 -11.20
CA PHE A 158 -11.95 -11.51 -12.50
C PHE A 158 -10.87 -11.05 -13.51
N MET A 159 -9.68 -10.73 -13.02
CA MET A 159 -8.53 -10.33 -13.84
C MET A 159 -7.67 -11.53 -14.28
N GLN A 160 -8.06 -12.73 -13.93
CA GLN A 160 -7.40 -13.93 -14.46
C GLN A 160 -7.80 -14.12 -15.92
N GLY A 161 -6.83 -14.03 -16.82
CA GLY A 161 -7.05 -14.25 -18.25
C GLY A 161 -7.14 -12.97 -19.09
N GLU A 162 -7.96 -12.99 -20.13
CA GLU A 162 -8.04 -11.91 -21.11
C GLU A 162 -8.84 -10.69 -20.65
N VAL A 163 -8.40 -9.51 -21.04
CA VAL A 163 -9.18 -8.27 -20.92
C VAL A 163 -10.25 -8.28 -22.01
N PRO A 164 -11.54 -8.24 -21.67
CA PRO A 164 -12.61 -8.29 -22.67
C PRO A 164 -12.47 -7.23 -23.76
N GLY A 165 -12.38 -7.69 -25.01
CA GLY A 165 -12.31 -6.82 -26.19
C GLY A 165 -10.95 -6.12 -26.42
N ALA A 166 -9.90 -6.42 -25.64
CA ALA A 166 -8.60 -5.75 -25.75
C ALA A 166 -7.53 -6.58 -26.46
N GLY A 167 -7.73 -7.90 -26.67
CA GLY A 167 -6.76 -8.78 -27.31
C GLY A 167 -5.48 -9.01 -26.51
N THR A 168 -5.52 -8.78 -25.19
CA THR A 168 -4.41 -8.97 -24.27
C THR A 168 -4.93 -9.50 -22.93
N THR A 169 -4.03 -10.07 -22.10
CA THR A 169 -4.38 -10.47 -20.73
C THR A 169 -4.26 -9.29 -19.77
N TYR A 170 -4.96 -9.38 -18.62
CA TYR A 170 -4.80 -8.39 -17.55
C TYR A 170 -3.34 -8.34 -17.04
N ALA A 171 -2.69 -9.50 -16.90
CA ALA A 171 -1.31 -9.57 -16.45
C ALA A 171 -0.37 -8.84 -17.44
N GLN A 172 -0.53 -9.06 -18.73
CA GLN A 172 0.26 -8.36 -19.75
C GLN A 172 -0.04 -6.86 -19.74
N ALA A 173 -1.30 -6.46 -19.67
CA ALA A 173 -1.69 -5.05 -19.64
C ALA A 173 -1.11 -4.31 -18.43
N PHE A 174 -1.19 -4.88 -17.22
CA PHE A 174 -0.57 -4.27 -16.03
C PHE A 174 0.94 -4.17 -16.16
N TYR A 175 1.58 -5.22 -16.69
CA TYR A 175 3.02 -5.21 -16.95
C TYR A 175 3.41 -4.09 -17.93
N ASP A 176 2.75 -3.98 -19.08
CA ASP A 176 3.04 -3.00 -20.11
C ASP A 176 2.83 -1.57 -19.62
N ILE A 177 1.72 -1.32 -18.91
CA ILE A 177 1.41 -0.02 -18.29
C ILE A 177 2.48 0.32 -17.23
N GLY A 178 2.77 -0.62 -16.33
CA GLY A 178 3.76 -0.44 -15.28
C GLY A 178 5.14 -0.12 -15.84
N ASN A 179 5.59 -0.87 -16.83
CA ASN A 179 6.86 -0.65 -17.52
C ASN A 179 6.90 0.72 -18.22
N SER A 180 5.85 1.07 -18.95
CA SER A 180 5.80 2.33 -19.71
C SER A 180 5.76 3.57 -18.84
N LEU A 181 5.13 3.48 -17.67
CA LEU A 181 4.96 4.59 -16.71
C LEU A 181 5.99 4.58 -15.57
N GLY A 182 6.84 3.58 -15.48
CA GLY A 182 7.80 3.43 -14.39
C GLY A 182 7.17 3.09 -13.04
N VAL A 183 5.98 2.46 -13.03
CA VAL A 183 5.22 2.12 -11.81
C VAL A 183 5.13 0.61 -11.64
N SER A 184 5.15 0.14 -10.38
CA SER A 184 4.97 -1.28 -10.05
C SER A 184 3.68 -1.84 -10.66
N PRO A 185 3.74 -2.84 -11.55
CA PRO A 185 2.55 -3.50 -12.07
C PRO A 185 1.81 -4.29 -10.98
N PHE A 186 2.49 -4.69 -9.90
CA PHE A 186 1.90 -5.33 -8.74
C PHE A 186 0.96 -4.37 -8.01
N PHE A 187 1.44 -3.14 -7.78
CA PHE A 187 0.62 -2.08 -7.19
C PHE A 187 -0.63 -1.80 -8.04
N LEU A 188 -0.48 -1.68 -9.37
CA LEU A 188 -1.60 -1.43 -10.27
C LEU A 188 -2.64 -2.56 -10.19
N ALA A 189 -2.21 -3.81 -10.22
CA ALA A 189 -3.09 -4.98 -10.12
C ALA A 189 -3.81 -5.04 -8.76
N CYS A 190 -3.07 -4.86 -7.66
CA CYS A 190 -3.63 -4.84 -6.31
C CYS A 190 -4.61 -3.68 -6.12
N ARG A 191 -4.33 -2.50 -6.71
CA ARG A 191 -5.22 -1.35 -6.63
C ARG A 191 -6.56 -1.63 -7.31
N VAL A 192 -6.55 -2.16 -8.52
CA VAL A 192 -7.79 -2.55 -9.23
C VAL A 192 -8.53 -3.64 -8.45
N TYR A 193 -7.82 -4.61 -7.91
CA TYR A 193 -8.41 -5.65 -7.06
C TYR A 193 -9.12 -5.06 -5.82
N GLN A 194 -8.49 -4.11 -5.15
CA GLN A 194 -9.05 -3.42 -3.98
C GLN A 194 -10.34 -2.65 -4.34
N GLU A 195 -10.34 -1.95 -5.49
CA GLU A 195 -11.47 -1.11 -5.90
C GLU A 195 -12.66 -1.92 -6.44
N GLN A 196 -12.40 -3.07 -7.09
CA GLN A 196 -13.42 -3.84 -7.80
C GLN A 196 -13.77 -5.18 -7.14
N GLY A 197 -13.00 -5.60 -6.12
CA GLY A 197 -13.12 -6.90 -5.48
C GLY A 197 -12.69 -8.07 -6.39
N SER A 198 -12.72 -9.28 -5.86
CA SER A 198 -12.28 -10.48 -6.59
C SER A 198 -13.21 -10.85 -7.76
N ALA A 199 -14.50 -10.58 -7.62
CA ALA A 199 -15.52 -10.96 -8.60
C ALA A 199 -15.67 -9.95 -9.77
N GLY A 200 -15.23 -8.69 -9.60
CA GLY A 200 -15.30 -7.67 -10.65
C GLY A 200 -16.71 -7.39 -11.18
N THR A 201 -17.72 -7.43 -10.32
CA THR A 201 -19.14 -7.31 -10.69
C THR A 201 -19.66 -5.88 -10.73
N SER A 202 -18.79 -4.89 -10.46
CA SER A 202 -19.17 -3.49 -10.44
C SER A 202 -19.68 -3.01 -11.80
N PRO A 203 -20.82 -2.28 -11.86
CA PRO A 203 -21.28 -1.60 -13.07
C PRO A 203 -20.23 -0.66 -13.69
N LEU A 204 -19.30 -0.12 -12.89
CA LEU A 204 -18.23 0.76 -13.35
C LEU A 204 -17.21 0.11 -14.29
N ILE A 205 -17.17 -1.24 -14.32
CA ILE A 205 -16.27 -2.00 -15.18
C ILE A 205 -17.03 -3.00 -16.09
N SER A 206 -18.35 -2.91 -16.16
CA SER A 206 -19.15 -3.80 -16.99
C SER A 206 -19.06 -3.50 -18.49
N GLY A 207 -18.90 -2.22 -18.84
CA GLY A 207 -18.92 -1.74 -20.22
C GLY A 207 -20.29 -1.73 -20.88
N ASN A 208 -21.34 -2.02 -20.13
CA ASN A 208 -22.73 -2.10 -20.64
C ASN A 208 -23.75 -1.32 -19.81
N TYR A 209 -23.28 -0.37 -19.00
CA TYR A 209 -24.17 0.47 -18.21
C TYR A 209 -24.96 1.43 -19.13
N PRO A 210 -26.30 1.51 -19.01
CA PRO A 210 -27.15 2.30 -19.90
C PRO A 210 -26.72 3.77 -20.00
N GLY A 211 -26.45 4.24 -21.22
CA GLY A 211 -25.97 5.59 -21.52
C GLY A 211 -24.46 5.80 -21.37
N TYR A 212 -23.72 4.77 -20.95
CA TYR A 212 -22.25 4.79 -20.82
C TYR A 212 -21.62 3.49 -21.36
N GLU A 213 -22.21 2.92 -22.38
CA GLU A 213 -21.74 1.69 -23.00
C GLU A 213 -20.32 1.86 -23.54
N GLY A 214 -19.45 0.89 -23.26
CA GLY A 214 -18.05 0.90 -23.68
C GLY A 214 -17.13 1.75 -22.81
N TYR A 215 -17.60 2.35 -21.71
CA TYR A 215 -16.74 3.08 -20.76
C TYR A 215 -16.49 2.27 -19.49
N TYR A 216 -15.29 2.43 -18.93
CA TYR A 216 -14.80 1.66 -17.79
C TYR A 216 -14.05 2.55 -16.78
N ASN A 217 -14.27 2.32 -15.50
CA ASN A 217 -13.61 3.04 -14.42
C ASN A 217 -13.09 2.06 -13.35
N CYS A 218 -11.92 1.49 -13.61
CA CYS A 218 -11.35 0.45 -12.75
C CYS A 218 -10.91 0.95 -11.36
N CYS A 219 -10.64 2.24 -11.23
CA CYS A 219 -10.15 2.83 -9.98
C CYS A 219 -11.20 3.71 -9.28
N ASN A 220 -12.48 3.63 -9.66
CA ASN A 220 -13.59 4.38 -9.07
C ASN A 220 -13.39 5.91 -9.03
N ILE A 221 -12.56 6.48 -9.93
CA ILE A 221 -12.21 7.91 -9.92
C ILE A 221 -13.46 8.76 -10.23
N GLY A 222 -13.79 9.68 -9.32
CA GLY A 222 -14.99 10.51 -9.44
C GLY A 222 -16.30 9.77 -9.21
N ALA A 223 -16.27 8.53 -8.78
CA ALA A 223 -17.44 7.73 -8.42
C ALA A 223 -17.96 8.15 -7.04
N THR A 224 -18.59 9.33 -6.96
CA THR A 224 -19.12 9.93 -5.73
C THR A 224 -20.61 10.23 -5.86
N GLY A 225 -21.34 10.20 -4.77
CA GLY A 225 -22.77 10.49 -4.73
C GLY A 225 -23.40 10.11 -3.41
N THR A 226 -24.66 10.47 -3.22
CA THR A 226 -25.46 10.12 -2.04
C THR A 226 -26.25 8.81 -2.25
N THR A 227 -26.42 8.41 -3.49
CA THR A 227 -27.05 7.15 -3.88
C THR A 227 -26.11 6.30 -4.72
N THR A 228 -26.31 4.98 -4.71
CA THR A 228 -25.55 4.03 -5.53
C THR A 228 -25.61 4.39 -7.03
N THR A 229 -26.78 4.82 -7.52
CA THR A 229 -26.95 5.24 -8.92
C THR A 229 -26.10 6.46 -9.24
N GLU A 230 -26.07 7.48 -8.38
CA GLU A 230 -25.22 8.65 -8.56
C GLU A 230 -23.73 8.28 -8.60
N VAL A 231 -23.29 7.39 -7.72
CA VAL A 231 -21.90 6.90 -7.69
C VAL A 231 -21.51 6.29 -9.04
N TYR A 232 -22.35 5.42 -9.59
CA TYR A 232 -22.08 4.78 -10.89
C TYR A 232 -22.12 5.80 -12.04
N VAL A 233 -23.14 6.64 -12.10
CA VAL A 233 -23.27 7.66 -13.15
C VAL A 233 -22.11 8.65 -13.13
N ASN A 234 -21.72 9.16 -11.97
CA ASN A 234 -20.62 10.11 -11.83
C ASN A 234 -19.27 9.48 -12.18
N GLY A 235 -19.04 8.23 -11.76
CA GLY A 235 -17.84 7.48 -12.13
C GLY A 235 -17.73 7.20 -13.63
N LEU A 236 -18.83 6.79 -14.27
CA LEU A 236 -18.85 6.53 -15.71
C LEU A 236 -18.82 7.80 -16.56
N LYS A 237 -19.44 8.88 -16.10
CA LYS A 237 -19.30 10.23 -16.71
C LYS A 237 -17.83 10.70 -16.67
N THR A 238 -17.13 10.42 -15.58
CA THR A 238 -15.69 10.68 -15.48
C THR A 238 -14.92 9.86 -16.51
N ALA A 239 -15.20 8.57 -16.64
CA ALA A 239 -14.60 7.69 -17.63
C ALA A 239 -14.84 8.18 -19.06
N GLN A 240 -16.06 8.60 -19.38
CA GLN A 240 -16.44 9.15 -20.68
C GLN A 240 -15.65 10.44 -20.97
N ASN A 241 -15.61 11.38 -20.03
CA ASN A 241 -14.89 12.65 -20.17
C ASN A 241 -13.37 12.44 -20.33
N LYS A 242 -12.82 11.37 -19.77
CA LYS A 242 -11.41 10.99 -19.87
C LYS A 242 -11.10 10.08 -21.08
N GLY A 243 -12.12 9.65 -21.82
CA GLY A 243 -11.95 8.75 -22.96
C GLY A 243 -11.55 7.32 -22.56
N TRP A 244 -11.93 6.85 -21.39
CA TRP A 244 -11.63 5.49 -20.92
C TRP A 244 -12.57 4.46 -21.55
N GLY A 245 -12.49 4.33 -22.89
CA GLY A 245 -13.30 3.45 -23.73
C GLY A 245 -12.76 2.02 -23.87
N ALA A 246 -11.86 1.60 -23.02
CA ALA A 246 -11.42 0.21 -22.88
C ALA A 246 -11.15 -0.08 -21.41
N ARG A 247 -11.32 -1.35 -21.00
CA ARG A 247 -11.26 -1.74 -19.59
C ARG A 247 -9.91 -1.45 -18.91
N MET A 248 -8.85 -1.31 -19.69
CA MET A 248 -7.49 -1.03 -19.21
C MET A 248 -6.90 0.25 -19.83
N LYS A 249 -7.73 1.25 -20.08
CA LYS A 249 -7.26 2.59 -20.46
C LYS A 249 -7.17 3.52 -19.25
#